data_656f24dc950f7aa2cf68932808738339
#
_entry.id   656f24dc950f7aa2cf68932808738339
#
_cell.length_a   1.000
_cell.length_b   1.000
_cell.length_c   1.000
_cell.angle_alpha   90.00
_cell.angle_beta   90.00
_cell.angle_gamma   90.00
#
_symmetry.space_group_name_H-M   'P 1'
#
loop_
_entity.id
_entity.type
_entity.pdbx_description
1 polymer ?
#
loop_
_entity_poly.entity_id
_entity_poly.type
_entity_poly.pdbx_seq_one_letter_code
_entity_poly.pdbx_strand_id
1 'polypeptide(L)'
;MAATSWCKTYYNMKYNSDILRELHAELHDILGEVVRVCDLAGIPYFIQGGTAIGVHFFSGIVPWDDDIDLGMTRQNYERFLKEAPALLAEGYVLQEFTTEPDTPFYFAKVRKVATRFVESEWVGLDIADGIYIDIFPYDLIPDDRAKERVQRRRVKFWINCFTAKSVWLWRWFGKANNGVVMPKSLPSCAAIRLVTALMTKEQIYRRMNRELQRYNSTSASRYNIVRMPKDMIARTAIENPERRTFGEMEVWAPSDLERYLRNHYGDIQKWLPEDKRLNHAPEILHFGRRLTTTESEDITVVIPLYNKEADIERTLLSVVNQSLAPHEIIVVDDGSTDSSTSIVERIAKEHPEANIRLIRQANAGVSAARNRGIEEAKTSYIALLDGDDEYSTGYIAEVCRLMEYYPSADTYSTAFDIINDGKRTPAPCPTAEGEINPAEEALKGRYPIIPSTATLRRESIIRAGGFPEGMRLGEDQWLWVRMMQCGMRFVFSPMSLMRYSRSAANRSASIYRREESKHTIEELLNKDNSQILNEYIARIAIGKAITQSVRGGTDDARKAIETFSFTRRSSRQLRRLKVLNALPSALRPAVDALYRAAAWTLRKRGL
;
A
#
# COMPACT_ATOMS: atom_id res chain seq x y z
N MET A 1 -2.98 28.16 20.43
CA MET A 1 -1.71 27.43 20.57
C MET A 1 -1.93 25.94 20.74
N ALA A 2 -2.56 25.27 19.78
CA ALA A 2 -2.79 23.81 19.84
C ALA A 2 -2.74 23.13 18.45
N ALA A 3 -2.20 23.82 17.43
CA ALA A 3 -2.14 23.32 16.05
C ALA A 3 -0.75 22.84 15.60
N THR A 4 0.26 22.86 16.47
CA THR A 4 1.66 22.55 16.13
C THR A 4 2.12 21.15 16.55
N SER A 5 1.27 20.38 17.26
CA SER A 5 1.65 19.05 17.78
C SER A 5 1.44 17.90 16.78
N TRP A 6 0.59 18.06 15.76
CA TRP A 6 0.25 16.98 14.81
C TRP A 6 1.25 16.84 13.65
N CYS A 7 2.04 17.86 13.39
CA CYS A 7 3.01 17.87 12.28
C CYS A 7 4.33 17.14 12.60
N LYS A 8 4.67 16.97 13.88
CA LYS A 8 5.95 16.37 14.30
C LYS A 8 5.97 14.83 14.31
N THR A 9 4.83 14.17 14.31
CA THR A 9 4.74 12.72 14.47
C THR A 9 4.94 11.93 13.17
N TYR A 10 4.81 12.57 12.00
CA TYR A 10 4.96 11.90 10.69
C TYR A 10 6.36 12.02 10.08
N TYR A 11 7.23 12.87 10.60
CA TYR A 11 8.60 13.08 10.10
C TYR A 11 9.68 12.30 10.85
N ASN A 12 9.31 11.46 11.81
CA ASN A 12 10.23 10.67 12.64
C ASN A 12 9.96 9.17 12.55
N MET A 13 9.55 8.62 11.40
CA MET A 13 9.74 7.20 11.19
C MET A 13 11.25 6.97 11.01
N LYS A 14 11.91 6.56 12.08
CA LYS A 14 13.28 6.07 12.03
C LYS A 14 13.24 4.72 11.33
N TYR A 15 13.85 4.62 10.15
CA TYR A 15 14.19 3.31 9.61
C TYR A 15 14.95 2.50 10.67
N ASN A 16 14.67 1.21 10.77
CA ASN A 16 15.59 0.29 11.39
C ASN A 16 16.90 0.31 10.58
N SER A 17 18.05 0.26 11.26
CA SER A 17 19.38 0.28 10.62
C SER A 17 19.56 -0.79 9.55
N ASP A 18 18.92 -1.95 9.72
CA ASP A 18 18.99 -3.07 8.78
C ASP A 18 18.18 -2.79 7.52
N ILE A 19 16.98 -2.25 7.67
CA ILE A 19 16.12 -1.82 6.55
C ILE A 19 16.82 -0.74 5.73
N LEU A 20 17.44 0.24 6.39
CA LEU A 20 18.13 1.32 5.69
C LEU A 20 19.37 0.81 4.94
N ARG A 21 20.10 -0.15 5.51
CA ARG A 21 21.23 -0.80 4.84
C ARG A 21 20.76 -1.56 3.59
N GLU A 22 19.65 -2.28 3.67
CA GLU A 22 19.06 -2.99 2.54
C GLU A 22 18.59 -2.01 1.46
N LEU A 23 17.94 -0.89 1.85
CA LEU A 23 17.55 0.16 0.92
C LEU A 23 18.76 0.78 0.21
N HIS A 24 19.85 1.06 0.94
CA HIS A 24 21.09 1.56 0.35
C HIS A 24 21.69 0.58 -0.66
N ALA A 25 21.61 -0.73 -0.41
CA ALA A 25 22.08 -1.73 -1.37
C ALA A 25 21.25 -1.72 -2.67
N GLU A 26 19.92 -1.61 -2.56
CA GLU A 26 19.04 -1.49 -3.72
C GLU A 26 19.25 -0.17 -4.50
N LEU A 27 19.42 0.94 -3.80
CA LEU A 27 19.72 2.24 -4.42
C LEU A 27 21.08 2.22 -5.15
N HIS A 28 22.08 1.55 -4.58
CA HIS A 28 23.39 1.34 -5.22
C HIS A 28 23.28 0.51 -6.49
N ASP A 29 22.47 -0.54 -6.47
CA ASP A 29 22.23 -1.40 -7.63
C ASP A 29 21.55 -0.63 -8.78
N ILE A 30 20.50 0.17 -8.46
CA ILE A 30 19.83 1.02 -9.45
C ILE A 30 20.79 2.10 -9.99
N LEU A 31 21.62 2.70 -9.14
CA LEU A 31 22.61 3.67 -9.56
C LEU A 31 23.63 3.04 -10.51
N GLY A 32 24.13 1.84 -10.20
CA GLY A 32 25.04 1.09 -11.06
C GLY A 32 24.47 0.86 -12.46
N GLU A 33 23.18 0.51 -12.54
CA GLU A 33 22.49 0.33 -13.80
C GLU A 33 22.35 1.65 -14.58
N VAL A 34 22.00 2.75 -13.92
CA VAL A 34 21.90 4.07 -14.59
C VAL A 34 23.26 4.54 -15.06
N VAL A 35 24.32 4.36 -14.27
CA VAL A 35 25.71 4.68 -14.67
C VAL A 35 26.10 3.88 -15.91
N ARG A 36 25.84 2.57 -15.91
CA ARG A 36 26.09 1.69 -17.05
C ARG A 36 25.38 2.18 -18.34
N VAL A 37 24.10 2.52 -18.22
CA VAL A 37 23.31 3.04 -19.35
C VAL A 37 23.86 4.37 -19.84
N CYS A 38 24.20 5.28 -18.95
CA CYS A 38 24.79 6.58 -19.29
C CYS A 38 26.15 6.44 -19.99
N ASP A 39 27.01 5.55 -19.50
CA ASP A 39 28.32 5.29 -20.09
C ASP A 39 28.19 4.64 -21.48
N LEU A 40 27.29 3.66 -21.67
CA LEU A 40 27.02 3.05 -22.98
C LEU A 40 26.48 4.03 -24.01
N ALA A 41 25.57 4.92 -23.59
CA ALA A 41 24.95 5.91 -24.49
C ALA A 41 25.80 7.19 -24.64
N GLY A 42 26.88 7.34 -23.86
CA GLY A 42 27.65 8.59 -23.80
C GLY A 42 26.80 9.78 -23.37
N ILE A 43 25.96 9.58 -22.33
CA ILE A 43 25.07 10.62 -21.79
C ILE A 43 25.67 11.17 -20.49
N PRO A 44 26.15 12.42 -20.47
CA PRO A 44 26.64 13.05 -19.26
C PRO A 44 25.52 13.27 -18.23
N TYR A 45 25.82 12.94 -16.99
CA TYR A 45 25.00 13.19 -15.81
C TYR A 45 25.89 13.75 -14.68
N PHE A 46 25.31 14.14 -13.58
CA PHE A 46 26.01 14.51 -12.36
C PHE A 46 25.13 14.24 -11.12
N ILE A 47 25.80 13.96 -10.00
CA ILE A 47 25.09 13.85 -8.70
C ILE A 47 24.66 15.21 -8.19
N GLN A 48 23.51 15.25 -7.48
CA GLN A 48 22.98 16.49 -6.93
C GLN A 48 22.34 16.27 -5.55
N GLY A 49 21.84 17.34 -4.93
CA GLY A 49 21.06 17.27 -3.68
C GLY A 49 21.77 16.60 -2.52
N GLY A 50 21.06 15.71 -1.81
CA GLY A 50 21.57 14.88 -0.71
C GLY A 50 22.68 13.94 -1.15
N THR A 51 22.58 13.39 -2.35
CA THR A 51 23.60 12.52 -2.94
C THR A 51 24.96 13.21 -3.07
N ALA A 52 24.96 14.51 -3.40
CA ALA A 52 26.18 15.30 -3.47
C ALA A 52 26.82 15.51 -2.08
N ILE A 53 26.02 15.65 -1.01
CA ILE A 53 26.51 15.64 0.40
C ILE A 53 27.15 14.28 0.70
N GLY A 54 26.50 13.20 0.27
CA GLY A 54 26.97 11.81 0.44
C GLY A 54 28.36 11.60 -0.16
N VAL A 55 28.56 12.04 -1.39
CA VAL A 55 29.88 11.99 -2.07
C VAL A 55 30.92 12.84 -1.32
N HIS A 56 30.56 14.05 -0.91
CA HIS A 56 31.51 14.98 -0.28
C HIS A 56 32.02 14.48 1.09
N PHE A 57 31.16 13.89 1.92
CA PHE A 57 31.51 13.52 3.29
C PHE A 57 31.67 12.03 3.56
N PHE A 58 30.98 11.18 2.79
CA PHE A 58 30.85 9.75 3.10
C PHE A 58 31.34 8.83 1.98
N SER A 59 31.69 9.37 0.81
CA SER A 59 32.02 8.60 -0.40
C SER A 59 30.94 7.56 -0.71
N GLY A 60 29.67 7.89 -0.50
CA GLY A 60 28.52 7.03 -0.64
C GLY A 60 27.22 7.73 -0.28
N ILE A 61 26.16 6.98 0.02
CA ILE A 61 24.90 7.54 0.49
C ILE A 61 25.07 8.13 1.88
N VAL A 62 24.37 9.23 2.17
CA VAL A 62 24.31 9.78 3.53
C VAL A 62 23.67 8.72 4.46
N PRO A 63 24.29 8.37 5.61
CA PRO A 63 23.88 7.22 6.43
C PRO A 63 22.43 7.19 6.92
N TRP A 64 21.69 8.28 6.84
CA TRP A 64 20.28 8.37 7.23
C TRP A 64 19.35 8.79 6.10
N ASP A 65 19.87 8.91 4.87
CA ASP A 65 19.11 9.28 3.67
C ASP A 65 18.50 8.04 3.00
N ASP A 66 17.45 8.22 2.23
CA ASP A 66 16.67 7.14 1.63
C ASP A 66 16.43 7.33 0.12
N ASP A 67 17.15 8.25 -0.51
CA ASP A 67 17.09 8.52 -1.94
C ASP A 67 18.45 8.79 -2.59
N ILE A 68 18.49 8.71 -3.91
CA ILE A 68 19.60 9.13 -4.76
C ILE A 68 19.05 10.02 -5.87
N ASP A 69 19.70 11.17 -6.02
CA ASP A 69 19.33 12.20 -6.97
C ASP A 69 20.42 12.43 -8.02
N LEU A 70 20.05 12.34 -9.29
CA LEU A 70 20.91 12.68 -10.43
C LEU A 70 20.38 13.90 -11.17
N GLY A 71 21.29 14.71 -11.70
CA GLY A 71 20.99 15.83 -12.59
C GLY A 71 21.52 15.59 -13.99
N MET A 72 20.76 16.04 -14.99
CA MET A 72 21.19 16.09 -16.38
C MET A 72 20.84 17.44 -16.98
N THR A 73 21.71 17.99 -17.85
CA THR A 73 21.26 19.12 -18.67
C THR A 73 20.04 18.71 -19.51
N ARG A 74 19.16 19.64 -19.84
CA ARG A 74 17.93 19.34 -20.60
C ARG A 74 18.19 18.47 -21.85
N GLN A 75 19.23 18.76 -22.60
CA GLN A 75 19.59 18.00 -23.78
C GLN A 75 19.94 16.55 -23.45
N ASN A 76 20.75 16.33 -22.41
CA ASN A 76 21.14 14.99 -21.97
C ASN A 76 19.95 14.23 -21.36
N TYR A 77 19.08 14.93 -20.62
CA TYR A 77 17.86 14.38 -20.08
C TYR A 77 16.91 13.86 -21.18
N GLU A 78 16.69 14.66 -22.22
CA GLU A 78 15.84 14.25 -23.36
C GLU A 78 16.46 13.08 -24.15
N ARG A 79 17.79 13.05 -24.29
CA ARG A 79 18.51 11.87 -24.83
C ARG A 79 18.30 10.64 -23.95
N PHE A 80 18.44 10.80 -22.64
CA PHE A 80 18.24 9.71 -21.68
C PHE A 80 16.83 9.13 -21.75
N LEU A 81 15.80 9.97 -21.77
CA LEU A 81 14.42 9.51 -21.92
C LEU A 81 14.19 8.68 -23.18
N LYS A 82 14.88 9.03 -24.26
CA LYS A 82 14.75 8.35 -25.56
C LYS A 82 15.55 7.06 -25.64
N GLU A 83 16.78 7.05 -25.14
CA GLU A 83 17.76 5.99 -25.35
C GLU A 83 17.75 4.94 -24.22
N ALA A 84 17.51 5.35 -22.95
CA ALA A 84 17.57 4.47 -21.80
C ALA A 84 16.56 3.29 -21.82
N PRO A 85 15.30 3.44 -22.28
CA PRO A 85 14.38 2.29 -22.28
C PRO A 85 14.84 1.08 -23.07
N ALA A 86 15.67 1.26 -24.10
CA ALA A 86 16.22 0.17 -24.90
C ALA A 86 17.53 -0.41 -24.31
N LEU A 87 18.14 0.29 -23.36
CA LEU A 87 19.45 -0.06 -22.78
C LEU A 87 19.35 -0.59 -21.36
N LEU A 88 18.28 -0.28 -20.65
CA LEU A 88 18.03 -0.79 -19.30
C LEU A 88 17.92 -2.32 -19.31
N ALA A 89 18.58 -2.95 -18.35
CA ALA A 89 18.51 -4.39 -18.15
C ALA A 89 17.10 -4.82 -17.72
N GLU A 90 16.80 -6.11 -17.91
CA GLU A 90 15.58 -6.72 -17.36
C GLU A 90 15.54 -6.51 -15.84
N GLY A 91 14.40 -6.04 -15.33
CA GLY A 91 14.21 -5.69 -13.92
C GLY A 91 14.30 -4.20 -13.61
N TYR A 92 14.55 -3.35 -14.61
CA TYR A 92 14.50 -1.89 -14.44
C TYR A 92 13.55 -1.24 -15.44
N VAL A 93 12.90 -0.17 -15.01
CA VAL A 93 11.96 0.59 -15.85
C VAL A 93 12.18 2.09 -15.69
N LEU A 94 12.11 2.80 -16.81
CA LEU A 94 12.10 4.26 -16.83
C LEU A 94 10.65 4.76 -16.71
N GLN A 95 10.35 5.42 -15.61
CA GLN A 95 9.07 6.07 -15.36
C GLN A 95 9.16 7.56 -15.64
N GLU A 96 8.32 8.06 -16.53
CA GLU A 96 8.15 9.48 -16.80
C GLU A 96 6.76 9.74 -17.43
N PHE A 97 6.40 11.00 -17.63
CA PHE A 97 5.03 11.35 -18.05
C PHE A 97 4.60 10.76 -19.40
N THR A 98 5.49 10.58 -20.38
CA THR A 98 5.09 10.06 -21.70
C THR A 98 4.93 8.54 -21.71
N THR A 99 5.62 7.83 -20.83
CA THR A 99 5.49 6.38 -20.63
C THR A 99 4.35 6.05 -19.67
N GLU A 100 4.10 6.91 -18.69
CA GLU A 100 3.08 6.73 -17.67
C GLU A 100 2.33 8.04 -17.40
N PRO A 101 1.25 8.33 -18.15
CA PRO A 101 0.55 9.63 -18.09
C PRO A 101 -0.06 9.99 -16.73
N ASP A 102 -0.28 9.02 -15.84
CA ASP A 102 -0.83 9.27 -14.50
C ASP A 102 0.21 9.68 -13.47
N THR A 103 1.50 9.63 -13.83
CA THR A 103 2.60 10.05 -12.95
C THR A 103 2.44 11.50 -12.47
N PRO A 104 2.57 11.79 -11.16
CA PRO A 104 2.34 13.12 -10.59
C PRO A 104 3.56 14.05 -10.63
N PHE A 105 4.73 13.53 -10.98
CA PHE A 105 5.99 14.28 -11.05
C PHE A 105 6.38 14.56 -12.51
N TYR A 106 7.19 15.59 -12.71
CA TYR A 106 7.57 16.12 -14.05
C TYR A 106 9.01 15.78 -14.45
N PHE A 107 9.68 14.96 -13.66
CA PHE A 107 11.03 14.42 -13.86
C PHE A 107 10.96 12.90 -13.99
N ALA A 108 12.05 12.27 -14.35
CA ALA A 108 12.08 10.84 -14.53
C ALA A 108 12.54 10.12 -13.25
N LYS A 109 12.10 8.86 -13.12
CA LYS A 109 12.60 7.92 -12.13
C LYS A 109 13.05 6.65 -12.87
N VAL A 110 14.19 6.09 -12.48
CA VAL A 110 14.52 4.70 -12.82
C VAL A 110 14.16 3.84 -11.65
N ARG A 111 13.27 2.86 -11.88
CA ARG A 111 12.72 2.01 -10.84
C ARG A 111 13.16 0.57 -11.01
N LYS A 112 13.39 -0.12 -9.89
CA LYS A 112 13.60 -1.55 -9.87
C LYS A 112 12.27 -2.29 -9.81
N VAL A 113 11.99 -3.11 -10.81
CA VAL A 113 10.77 -3.92 -10.90
C VAL A 113 10.73 -4.94 -9.76
N ALA A 114 9.55 -5.36 -9.35
CA ALA A 114 9.30 -6.26 -8.23
C ALA A 114 9.65 -5.72 -6.83
N THR A 115 10.25 -4.54 -6.71
CA THR A 115 10.37 -3.82 -5.44
C THR A 115 9.22 -2.84 -5.26
N ARG A 116 9.05 -2.25 -4.06
CA ARG A 116 8.07 -1.18 -3.83
C ARG A 116 8.63 -0.09 -2.93
N PHE A 117 8.36 1.14 -3.29
CA PHE A 117 8.63 2.34 -2.49
C PHE A 117 7.51 3.34 -2.77
N VAL A 118 6.48 3.38 -1.92
CA VAL A 118 5.29 4.20 -2.11
C VAL A 118 5.22 5.27 -1.04
N GLU A 119 5.49 6.50 -1.44
CA GLU A 119 5.33 7.67 -0.58
C GLU A 119 3.84 7.90 -0.24
N SER A 120 3.57 8.45 0.95
CA SER A 120 2.21 8.63 1.47
C SER A 120 1.29 9.45 0.55
N GLU A 121 1.87 10.38 -0.23
CA GLU A 121 1.16 11.22 -1.18
C GLU A 121 0.65 10.45 -2.40
N TRP A 122 1.31 9.36 -2.76
CA TRP A 122 1.06 8.57 -3.98
C TRP A 122 0.31 7.27 -3.75
N VAL A 123 -0.03 6.95 -2.51
CA VAL A 123 -0.82 5.74 -2.17
C VAL A 123 -2.13 5.72 -2.97
N GLY A 124 -2.36 4.63 -3.69
CA GLY A 124 -3.57 4.39 -4.49
C GLY A 124 -3.57 5.06 -5.87
N LEU A 125 -2.44 5.56 -6.36
CA LEU A 125 -2.24 5.81 -7.79
C LEU A 125 -1.85 4.49 -8.46
N ASP A 126 -2.35 4.28 -9.67
CA ASP A 126 -2.00 3.14 -10.51
C ASP A 126 -0.79 3.52 -11.39
N ILE A 127 0.38 3.57 -10.74
CA ILE A 127 1.66 3.92 -11.34
C ILE A 127 2.74 2.97 -10.86
N ALA A 128 3.83 2.85 -11.60
CA ALA A 128 5.00 2.09 -11.16
C ALA A 128 5.49 2.58 -9.80
N ASP A 129 5.74 1.68 -8.86
CA ASP A 129 5.99 1.98 -7.45
C ASP A 129 7.24 1.30 -6.87
N GLY A 130 8.14 0.77 -7.72
CA GLY A 130 9.42 0.19 -7.31
C GLY A 130 10.36 1.19 -6.62
N ILE A 131 11.35 0.68 -5.86
CA ILE A 131 12.48 1.48 -5.36
C ILE A 131 13.13 2.19 -6.54
N TYR A 132 13.54 3.45 -6.36
CA TYR A 132 13.91 4.31 -7.47
C TYR A 132 15.08 5.23 -7.15
N ILE A 133 15.65 5.77 -8.22
CA ILE A 133 16.46 6.99 -8.17
C ILE A 133 15.82 8.07 -9.04
N ASP A 134 15.98 9.32 -8.63
CA ASP A 134 15.44 10.48 -9.31
C ASP A 134 16.42 11.06 -10.33
N ILE A 135 15.90 11.42 -11.52
CA ILE A 135 16.68 12.04 -12.58
C ILE A 135 16.04 13.36 -12.95
N PHE A 136 16.72 14.46 -12.61
CA PHE A 136 16.19 15.81 -12.76
C PHE A 136 16.73 16.52 -14.00
N PRO A 137 15.86 17.14 -14.81
CA PRO A 137 16.29 18.04 -15.87
C PRO A 137 16.76 19.38 -15.32
N TYR A 138 17.95 19.79 -15.68
CA TYR A 138 18.50 21.11 -15.41
C TYR A 138 18.37 22.00 -16.62
N ASP A 139 17.68 23.13 -16.42
CA ASP A 139 17.44 24.15 -17.45
C ASP A 139 18.24 25.43 -17.14
N LEU A 140 18.64 26.15 -18.18
CA LEU A 140 19.29 27.45 -18.01
C LEU A 140 18.31 28.48 -17.43
N ILE A 141 18.76 29.24 -16.46
CA ILE A 141 18.01 30.32 -15.84
C ILE A 141 18.62 31.67 -16.20
N PRO A 142 17.79 32.73 -16.39
CA PRO A 142 18.34 34.03 -16.72
C PRO A 142 19.19 34.59 -15.61
N ASP A 143 20.28 35.28 -15.97
CA ASP A 143 21.16 35.98 -15.01
C ASP A 143 20.47 37.19 -14.36
N ASP A 144 19.48 37.75 -15.02
CA ASP A 144 18.61 38.82 -14.49
C ASP A 144 17.65 38.26 -13.42
N ARG A 145 17.77 38.74 -12.20
CA ARG A 145 16.97 38.30 -11.04
C ARG A 145 15.47 38.59 -11.17
N ALA A 146 15.07 39.61 -11.94
CA ALA A 146 13.65 39.92 -12.14
C ALA A 146 13.02 38.90 -13.12
N LYS A 147 13.70 38.61 -14.22
CA LYS A 147 13.32 37.57 -15.17
C LYS A 147 13.29 36.19 -14.53
N GLU A 148 14.28 35.86 -13.70
CA GLU A 148 14.34 34.61 -12.94
C GLU A 148 13.10 34.47 -12.03
N ARG A 149 12.75 35.50 -11.26
CA ARG A 149 11.56 35.49 -10.38
C ARG A 149 10.26 35.26 -11.15
N VAL A 150 10.12 35.86 -12.33
CA VAL A 150 8.95 35.69 -13.19
C VAL A 150 8.88 34.25 -13.72
N GLN A 151 9.99 33.70 -14.24
CA GLN A 151 10.05 32.31 -14.70
C GLN A 151 9.66 31.33 -13.59
N ARG A 152 10.25 31.45 -12.40
CA ARG A 152 9.96 30.59 -11.25
C ARG A 152 8.49 30.61 -10.85
N ARG A 153 7.84 31.79 -10.86
CA ARG A 153 6.39 31.89 -10.56
C ARG A 153 5.55 31.16 -11.59
N ARG A 154 5.89 31.30 -12.90
CA ARG A 154 5.18 30.62 -13.99
C ARG A 154 5.37 29.12 -13.93
N VAL A 155 6.62 28.66 -13.78
CA VAL A 155 6.94 27.24 -13.67
C VAL A 155 6.23 26.61 -12.46
N LYS A 156 6.29 27.25 -11.29
CA LYS A 156 5.58 26.79 -10.09
C LYS A 156 4.07 26.66 -10.32
N PHE A 157 3.46 27.62 -11.00
CA PHE A 157 2.04 27.55 -11.35
C PHE A 157 1.73 26.33 -12.22
N TRP A 158 2.51 26.08 -13.26
CA TRP A 158 2.28 24.96 -14.18
C TRP A 158 2.58 23.60 -13.53
N ILE A 159 3.61 23.49 -12.69
CA ILE A 159 3.87 22.28 -11.91
C ILE A 159 2.67 21.97 -11.00
N ASN A 160 2.14 22.98 -10.31
CA ASN A 160 0.96 22.81 -9.47
C ASN A 160 -0.27 22.34 -10.26
N CYS A 161 -0.49 22.88 -11.47
CA CYS A 161 -1.56 22.42 -12.35
C CYS A 161 -1.33 20.96 -12.80
N PHE A 162 -0.10 20.59 -13.11
CA PHE A 162 0.28 19.25 -13.54
C PHE A 162 0.02 18.22 -12.44
N THR A 163 0.54 18.46 -11.24
CA THR A 163 0.35 17.58 -10.08
C THR A 163 -1.14 17.47 -9.70
N ALA A 164 -1.88 18.59 -9.77
CA ALA A 164 -3.31 18.62 -9.45
C ALA A 164 -4.19 17.80 -10.41
N LYS A 165 -3.68 17.45 -11.60
CA LYS A 165 -4.37 16.53 -12.52
C LYS A 165 -4.28 15.07 -12.12
N SER A 166 -3.23 14.67 -11.42
CA SER A 166 -3.02 13.29 -10.96
C SER A 166 -3.58 13.04 -9.56
N VAL A 167 -3.56 14.05 -8.70
CA VAL A 167 -3.96 13.92 -7.29
C VAL A 167 -5.19 14.76 -7.03
N TRP A 168 -6.25 14.14 -6.50
CA TRP A 168 -7.48 14.86 -6.13
C TRP A 168 -7.18 16.00 -5.15
N LEU A 169 -7.67 17.23 -5.45
CA LEU A 169 -7.40 18.47 -4.70
C LEU A 169 -7.65 18.39 -3.19
N TRP A 170 -8.60 17.56 -2.72
CA TRP A 170 -8.86 17.42 -1.28
C TRP A 170 -7.78 16.62 -0.52
N ARG A 171 -7.08 15.68 -1.17
CA ARG A 171 -5.89 15.03 -0.59
C ARG A 171 -4.75 16.02 -0.41
N TRP A 172 -4.72 17.03 -1.24
CA TRP A 172 -3.72 18.08 -1.24
C TRP A 172 -3.87 19.08 -0.08
N PHE A 173 -5.12 19.33 0.39
CA PHE A 173 -5.41 20.27 1.48
C PHE A 173 -5.17 19.69 2.87
N GLY A 174 -5.02 18.39 3.02
CA GLY A 174 -4.91 17.71 4.32
C GLY A 174 -3.48 17.45 4.81
N LYS A 175 -2.47 17.48 3.93
CA LYS A 175 -1.06 17.19 4.30
C LYS A 175 -0.14 18.19 3.61
N ALA A 176 0.32 19.21 4.34
CA ALA A 176 1.47 20.00 3.94
C ALA A 176 2.69 19.19 4.30
N ASN A 177 3.44 18.69 3.27
CA ASN A 177 4.86 18.41 3.43
C ASN A 177 5.49 17.81 2.17
N ASN A 178 6.77 17.72 2.12
CA ASN A 178 7.63 17.16 1.08
C ASN A 178 7.60 17.86 -0.28
N GLY A 179 7.91 19.17 -0.28
CA GLY A 179 8.26 19.90 -1.49
C GLY A 179 7.09 20.25 -2.42
N VAL A 180 5.90 19.72 -2.25
CA VAL A 180 4.69 20.19 -2.94
C VAL A 180 4.21 21.47 -2.29
N VAL A 181 4.58 22.61 -2.87
CA VAL A 181 4.22 23.93 -2.34
C VAL A 181 2.76 24.22 -2.68
N MET A 182 1.90 24.02 -1.68
CA MET A 182 0.48 24.39 -1.76
C MET A 182 0.31 25.87 -2.08
N PRO A 183 -0.64 26.24 -2.97
CA PRO A 183 -1.04 27.62 -3.12
C PRO A 183 -1.68 28.09 -1.81
N LYS A 184 -1.03 28.99 -1.10
CA LYS A 184 -1.53 29.55 0.17
C LYS A 184 -2.73 30.50 0.02
N SER A 185 -3.23 30.72 -1.21
CA SER A 185 -4.32 31.67 -1.46
C SER A 185 -5.47 31.05 -2.23
N LEU A 186 -6.71 31.37 -1.82
CA LEU A 186 -7.95 30.99 -2.51
C LEU A 186 -7.95 31.33 -4.04
N PRO A 187 -7.45 32.51 -4.48
CA PRO A 187 -7.39 32.84 -5.91
C PRO A 187 -6.48 31.91 -6.71
N SER A 188 -5.34 31.50 -6.14
CA SER A 188 -4.42 30.56 -6.80
C SER A 188 -5.05 29.18 -6.94
N CYS A 189 -5.79 28.71 -5.93
CA CYS A 189 -6.52 27.44 -6.00
C CYS A 189 -7.63 27.49 -7.06
N ALA A 190 -8.36 28.61 -7.17
CA ALA A 190 -9.39 28.79 -8.18
C ALA A 190 -8.80 28.78 -9.61
N ALA A 191 -7.67 29.46 -9.81
CA ALA A 191 -6.95 29.46 -11.10
C ALA A 191 -6.47 28.05 -11.50
N ILE A 192 -5.90 27.28 -10.55
CA ILE A 192 -5.49 25.89 -10.81
C ILE A 192 -6.71 25.02 -11.17
N ARG A 193 -7.82 25.14 -10.43
CA ARG A 193 -9.06 24.43 -10.75
C ARG A 193 -9.59 24.74 -12.16
N LEU A 194 -9.59 26.02 -12.53
CA LEU A 194 -10.04 26.44 -13.87
C LEU A 194 -9.14 25.83 -14.95
N VAL A 195 -7.82 25.94 -14.81
CA VAL A 195 -6.88 25.37 -15.77
C VAL A 195 -7.02 23.85 -15.86
N THR A 196 -7.11 23.16 -14.72
CA THR A 196 -7.25 21.70 -14.71
C THR A 196 -8.62 21.22 -15.23
N ALA A 197 -9.66 22.04 -15.18
CA ALA A 197 -10.95 21.74 -15.81
C ALA A 197 -10.93 21.91 -17.33
N LEU A 198 -10.19 22.91 -17.85
CA LEU A 198 -10.20 23.29 -19.25
C LEU A 198 -9.08 22.66 -20.10
N MET A 199 -8.00 22.19 -19.49
CA MET A 199 -6.84 21.66 -20.19
C MET A 199 -6.59 20.19 -19.88
N THR A 200 -6.12 19.42 -20.85
CA THR A 200 -5.61 18.07 -20.64
C THR A 200 -4.27 18.11 -19.90
N LYS A 201 -3.89 16.99 -19.26
CA LYS A 201 -2.59 16.87 -18.56
C LYS A 201 -1.43 17.07 -19.52
N GLU A 202 -1.52 16.56 -20.74
CA GLU A 202 -0.53 16.74 -21.79
C GLU A 202 -0.38 18.21 -22.21
N GLN A 203 -1.48 18.95 -22.36
CA GLN A 203 -1.42 20.38 -22.66
C GLN A 203 -0.73 21.18 -21.55
N ILE A 204 -0.99 20.82 -20.30
CA ILE A 204 -0.34 21.42 -19.13
C ILE A 204 1.16 21.08 -19.14
N TYR A 205 1.52 19.80 -19.37
CA TYR A 205 2.90 19.35 -19.48
C TYR A 205 3.69 20.10 -20.56
N ARG A 206 3.13 20.23 -21.77
CA ARG A 206 3.76 20.99 -22.86
C ARG A 206 3.99 22.47 -22.49
N ARG A 207 3.03 23.10 -21.80
CA ARG A 207 3.19 24.50 -21.36
C ARG A 207 4.24 24.62 -20.25
N MET A 208 4.23 23.71 -19.31
CA MET A 208 5.22 23.63 -18.24
C MET A 208 6.64 23.50 -18.82
N ASN A 209 6.87 22.55 -19.71
CA ASN A 209 8.16 22.35 -20.37
C ASN A 209 8.61 23.56 -21.18
N ARG A 210 7.70 24.27 -21.86
CA ARG A 210 8.04 25.53 -22.55
C ARG A 210 8.53 26.62 -21.58
N GLU A 211 7.96 26.71 -20.39
CA GLU A 211 8.42 27.68 -19.39
C GLU A 211 9.72 27.24 -18.73
N LEU A 212 9.93 25.94 -18.48
CA LEU A 212 11.20 25.40 -17.97
C LEU A 212 12.34 25.70 -18.95
N GLN A 213 12.17 25.41 -20.23
CA GLN A 213 13.20 25.52 -21.27
C GLN A 213 13.34 26.94 -21.88
N ARG A 214 12.61 27.92 -21.36
CA ARG A 214 12.52 29.28 -21.91
C ARG A 214 13.86 29.95 -22.21
N TYR A 215 14.88 29.65 -21.46
CA TYR A 215 16.22 30.27 -21.54
C TYR A 215 17.32 29.32 -22.03
N ASN A 216 17.01 28.09 -22.42
CA ASN A 216 18.01 27.09 -22.84
C ASN A 216 18.79 27.47 -24.11
N SER A 217 18.25 28.38 -24.93
CA SER A 217 18.95 28.91 -26.13
C SER A 217 19.73 30.21 -25.85
N THR A 218 19.89 30.62 -24.59
CA THR A 218 20.59 31.86 -24.22
C THR A 218 22.01 31.55 -23.73
N SER A 219 22.81 32.61 -23.59
CA SER A 219 24.15 32.57 -23.00
C SER A 219 24.16 32.63 -21.45
N ALA A 220 23.07 32.22 -20.81
CA ALA A 220 22.98 32.23 -19.36
C ALA A 220 24.09 31.40 -18.71
N SER A 221 24.57 31.88 -17.54
CA SER A 221 25.76 31.32 -16.88
C SER A 221 25.44 30.24 -15.84
N ARG A 222 24.14 29.95 -15.61
CA ARG A 222 23.71 29.07 -14.51
C ARG A 222 22.61 28.12 -14.96
N TYR A 223 22.73 26.89 -14.51
CA TYR A 223 21.68 25.86 -14.54
C TYR A 223 20.95 25.78 -13.21
N ASN A 224 19.69 25.35 -13.23
CA ASN A 224 18.91 25.10 -12.05
C ASN A 224 17.75 24.13 -12.33
N ILE A 225 17.36 23.37 -11.31
CA ILE A 225 16.00 22.84 -11.22
C ILE A 225 15.10 24.01 -10.87
N VAL A 226 14.38 24.56 -11.84
CA VAL A 226 13.71 25.87 -11.72
C VAL A 226 12.76 25.97 -10.52
N ARG A 227 12.28 24.82 -10.01
CA ARG A 227 11.45 24.73 -8.81
C ARG A 227 12.22 25.06 -7.51
N MET A 228 13.50 24.70 -7.42
CA MET A 228 14.31 24.83 -6.20
C MET A 228 15.26 26.02 -6.30
N PRO A 229 14.95 27.18 -5.66
CA PRO A 229 15.73 28.41 -5.83
C PRO A 229 17.20 28.31 -5.44
N LYS A 230 17.52 27.41 -4.52
CA LYS A 230 18.88 27.25 -3.97
C LYS A 230 19.73 26.27 -4.79
N ASP A 231 19.12 25.50 -5.68
CA ASP A 231 19.76 24.45 -6.45
C ASP A 231 20.39 24.99 -7.75
N MET A 232 21.24 26.02 -7.59
CA MET A 232 21.91 26.67 -8.68
C MET A 232 23.34 26.15 -8.87
N ILE A 233 23.64 25.71 -10.09
CA ILE A 233 24.96 25.21 -10.46
C ILE A 233 25.52 26.10 -11.58
N ALA A 234 26.79 26.48 -11.48
CA ALA A 234 27.49 27.18 -12.55
C ALA A 234 27.52 26.31 -13.81
N ARG A 235 27.31 26.92 -14.97
CA ARG A 235 27.34 26.21 -16.25
C ARG A 235 28.66 25.46 -16.46
N THR A 236 29.79 26.13 -16.15
CA THR A 236 31.13 25.55 -16.25
C THR A 236 31.35 24.32 -15.37
N ALA A 237 30.70 24.26 -14.20
CA ALA A 237 30.84 23.13 -13.28
C ALA A 237 30.13 21.86 -13.76
N ILE A 238 29.06 22.01 -14.57
CA ILE A 238 28.37 20.87 -15.21
C ILE A 238 29.04 20.48 -16.52
N GLU A 239 29.53 21.45 -17.28
CA GLU A 239 30.19 21.19 -18.57
C GLU A 239 31.58 20.53 -18.39
N ASN A 240 32.18 20.64 -17.20
CA ASN A 240 33.47 20.02 -16.85
C ASN A 240 33.33 19.26 -15.51
N PRO A 241 32.53 18.19 -15.45
CA PRO A 241 32.34 17.44 -14.21
C PRO A 241 33.60 16.65 -13.84
N GLU A 242 33.71 16.28 -12.55
CA GLU A 242 34.79 15.48 -12.02
C GLU A 242 34.29 14.12 -11.54
N ARG A 243 35.14 13.08 -11.68
CA ARG A 243 34.85 11.76 -11.10
C ARG A 243 35.08 11.79 -9.59
N ARG A 244 34.16 11.16 -8.85
CA ARG A 244 34.21 11.02 -7.39
C ARG A 244 33.80 9.62 -6.98
N THR A 245 34.40 9.11 -5.92
CA THR A 245 34.06 7.80 -5.35
C THR A 245 32.68 7.81 -4.72
N PHE A 246 31.88 6.77 -4.99
CA PHE A 246 30.58 6.52 -4.38
C PHE A 246 30.42 5.02 -4.10
N GLY A 247 30.76 4.59 -2.89
CA GLY A 247 30.87 3.16 -2.56
C GLY A 247 31.97 2.48 -3.38
N GLU A 248 31.60 1.46 -4.13
CA GLU A 248 32.50 0.71 -5.01
C GLU A 248 32.58 1.25 -6.45
N MET A 249 31.84 2.33 -6.76
CA MET A 249 31.79 2.92 -8.10
C MET A 249 32.30 4.35 -8.11
N GLU A 250 32.49 4.87 -9.31
CA GLU A 250 32.75 6.30 -9.53
C GLU A 250 31.56 6.97 -10.20
N VAL A 251 31.23 8.15 -9.74
CA VAL A 251 30.13 8.97 -10.29
C VAL A 251 30.63 10.35 -10.73
N TRP A 252 29.93 10.98 -11.65
CA TRP A 252 30.21 12.33 -12.06
C TRP A 252 29.61 13.34 -11.07
N ALA A 253 30.41 14.29 -10.62
CA ALA A 253 30.02 15.39 -9.74
C ALA A 253 30.34 16.74 -10.41
N PRO A 254 29.63 17.83 -10.06
CA PRO A 254 30.03 19.17 -10.46
C PRO A 254 31.47 19.47 -10.06
N SER A 255 32.29 20.06 -10.94
CA SER A 255 33.70 20.33 -10.66
C SER A 255 33.95 21.25 -9.47
N ASP A 256 32.98 22.09 -9.09
CA ASP A 256 33.03 22.93 -7.88
C ASP A 256 31.97 22.45 -6.88
N LEU A 257 32.09 21.17 -6.46
CA LEU A 257 31.13 20.50 -5.59
C LEU A 257 30.90 21.24 -4.27
N GLU A 258 31.98 21.73 -3.65
CA GLU A 258 31.86 22.44 -2.36
C GLU A 258 31.07 23.75 -2.50
N ARG A 259 31.31 24.50 -3.56
CA ARG A 259 30.57 25.75 -3.83
C ARG A 259 29.11 25.45 -4.14
N TYR A 260 28.82 24.39 -4.91
CA TYR A 260 27.45 23.94 -5.14
C TYR A 260 26.74 23.64 -3.82
N LEU A 261 27.36 22.84 -2.94
CA LEU A 261 26.80 22.46 -1.65
C LEU A 261 26.59 23.68 -0.74
N ARG A 262 27.54 24.59 -0.67
CA ARG A 262 27.41 25.85 0.10
C ARG A 262 26.28 26.75 -0.41
N ASN A 263 26.10 26.84 -1.73
CA ASN A 263 25.00 27.60 -2.33
C ASN A 263 23.64 26.98 -2.00
N HIS A 264 23.55 25.65 -1.98
CA HIS A 264 22.31 24.92 -1.78
C HIS A 264 21.94 24.85 -0.28
N TYR A 265 22.86 24.43 0.56
CA TYR A 265 22.62 24.11 1.97
C TYR A 265 23.18 25.14 2.96
N GLY A 266 24.03 26.06 2.53
CA GLY A 266 24.78 26.99 3.41
C GLY A 266 25.99 26.30 4.05
N ASP A 267 26.19 26.50 5.35
CA ASP A 267 27.25 25.80 6.09
C ASP A 267 26.86 24.32 6.25
N ILE A 268 27.56 23.48 5.52
CA ILE A 268 27.35 22.01 5.51
C ILE A 268 28.16 21.39 6.66
N GLN A 269 27.53 20.44 7.36
CA GLN A 269 28.15 19.65 8.42
C GLN A 269 28.11 18.18 8.07
N LYS A 270 29.21 17.47 8.35
CA LYS A 270 29.27 16.01 8.11
C LYS A 270 28.21 15.25 8.91
N TRP A 271 27.97 15.66 10.15
CA TRP A 271 27.01 15.02 11.05
C TRP A 271 25.96 16.03 11.49
N LEU A 272 24.73 15.83 11.06
CA LEU A 272 23.58 16.56 11.55
C LEU A 272 23.11 15.98 12.90
N PRO A 273 22.64 16.84 13.84
CA PRO A 273 21.90 16.37 15.01
C PRO A 273 20.74 15.45 14.59
N GLU A 274 20.43 14.43 15.40
CA GLU A 274 19.41 13.42 15.06
C GLU A 274 18.04 14.03 14.76
N ASP A 275 17.66 15.09 15.49
CA ASP A 275 16.40 15.81 15.30
C ASP A 275 16.32 16.61 13.98
N LYS A 276 17.44 16.76 13.28
CA LYS A 276 17.56 17.43 11.97
C LYS A 276 17.78 16.45 10.81
N ARG A 277 17.95 15.16 11.09
CA ARG A 277 18.06 14.13 10.07
C ARG A 277 16.67 13.81 9.52
N LEU A 278 16.42 14.25 8.30
CA LEU A 278 15.16 14.01 7.60
C LEU A 278 15.35 12.84 6.63
N ASN A 279 14.36 12.01 6.53
CA ASN A 279 14.20 11.02 5.47
C ASN A 279 12.75 11.06 4.97
N HIS A 280 12.49 10.44 3.84
CA HIS A 280 11.19 10.41 3.18
C HIS A 280 10.53 9.04 3.34
N ALA A 281 10.63 8.45 4.55
CA ALA A 281 10.15 7.10 4.81
C ALA A 281 8.80 6.84 4.14
N PRO A 282 8.73 5.84 3.24
CA PRO A 282 7.52 5.55 2.48
C PRO A 282 6.43 4.95 3.36
N GLU A 283 5.20 4.98 2.89
CA GLU A 283 4.08 4.23 3.47
C GLU A 283 4.23 2.72 3.21
N ILE A 284 4.86 2.36 2.07
CA ILE A 284 5.12 0.98 1.66
C ILE A 284 6.57 0.88 1.17
N LEU A 285 7.35 -0.01 1.77
CA LEU A 285 8.69 -0.38 1.34
C LEU A 285 8.79 -1.90 1.21
N HIS A 286 9.28 -2.38 0.04
CA HIS A 286 9.49 -3.80 -0.21
C HIS A 286 10.67 -4.00 -1.16
N PHE A 287 11.59 -4.90 -0.81
CA PHE A 287 12.87 -5.07 -1.51
C PHE A 287 12.85 -6.08 -2.65
N GLY A 288 11.73 -6.73 -2.93
CA GLY A 288 11.57 -7.58 -4.12
C GLY A 288 12.53 -8.77 -4.19
N ARG A 289 12.87 -9.39 -3.07
CA ARG A 289 13.74 -10.58 -3.12
C ARG A 289 13.12 -11.63 -4.04
N ARG A 290 13.83 -12.05 -5.08
CA ARG A 290 13.51 -13.26 -5.80
C ARG A 290 13.69 -14.41 -4.83
N LEU A 291 12.59 -15.08 -4.49
CA LEU A 291 12.69 -16.41 -3.92
C LEU A 291 13.41 -17.29 -4.95
N THR A 292 14.44 -18.00 -4.52
CA THR A 292 15.27 -18.84 -5.38
C THR A 292 14.55 -20.10 -5.86
N THR A 293 13.32 -20.33 -5.38
CA THR A 293 12.44 -21.45 -5.74
C THR A 293 11.19 -20.92 -6.44
N THR A 294 10.76 -21.62 -7.48
CA THR A 294 9.52 -21.32 -8.21
C THR A 294 8.27 -21.85 -7.52
N GLU A 295 8.43 -22.65 -6.47
CA GLU A 295 7.37 -23.32 -5.73
C GLU A 295 7.54 -23.12 -4.21
N SER A 296 6.42 -22.92 -3.51
CA SER A 296 6.39 -22.97 -2.04
C SER A 296 6.00 -24.38 -1.60
N GLU A 297 6.98 -25.17 -1.22
CA GLU A 297 6.78 -26.54 -0.75
C GLU A 297 5.96 -26.66 0.55
N ASP A 298 5.66 -25.55 1.23
CA ASP A 298 5.08 -25.55 2.58
C ASP A 298 3.73 -24.79 2.70
N ILE A 299 3.11 -24.36 1.60
CA ILE A 299 1.82 -23.66 1.61
C ILE A 299 0.79 -24.41 0.77
N THR A 300 -0.35 -24.77 1.40
CA THR A 300 -1.57 -25.21 0.71
C THR A 300 -2.57 -24.06 0.66
N VAL A 301 -3.13 -23.78 -0.53
CA VAL A 301 -4.27 -22.87 -0.66
C VAL A 301 -5.56 -23.64 -0.50
N VAL A 302 -6.42 -23.23 0.45
CA VAL A 302 -7.73 -23.85 0.71
C VAL A 302 -8.84 -22.90 0.26
N ILE A 303 -9.68 -23.39 -0.67
CA ILE A 303 -10.80 -22.65 -1.27
C ILE A 303 -12.12 -23.36 -0.94
N PRO A 304 -12.95 -22.83 -0.02
CA PRO A 304 -14.31 -23.33 0.17
C PRO A 304 -15.20 -22.92 -1.02
N LEU A 305 -15.95 -23.86 -1.56
CA LEU A 305 -16.77 -23.67 -2.75
C LEU A 305 -18.23 -24.04 -2.47
N TYR A 306 -19.15 -23.11 -2.76
CA TYR A 306 -20.59 -23.40 -2.79
C TYR A 306 -21.31 -22.44 -3.74
N ASN A 307 -21.79 -22.93 -4.87
CA ASN A 307 -22.55 -22.19 -5.89
C ASN A 307 -21.87 -20.87 -6.30
N LYS A 308 -20.68 -20.95 -6.88
CA LYS A 308 -19.83 -19.85 -7.33
C LYS A 308 -19.43 -19.96 -8.81
N GLU A 309 -20.32 -20.49 -9.67
CA GLU A 309 -20.02 -20.67 -11.10
C GLU A 309 -19.57 -19.39 -11.81
N ALA A 310 -20.04 -18.22 -11.36
CA ALA A 310 -19.67 -16.92 -11.95
C ALA A 310 -18.27 -16.42 -11.52
N ASP A 311 -17.71 -16.93 -10.42
CA ASP A 311 -16.53 -16.36 -9.77
C ASP A 311 -15.35 -17.34 -9.69
N ILE A 312 -15.61 -18.65 -9.51
CA ILE A 312 -14.59 -19.65 -9.15
C ILE A 312 -13.47 -19.78 -10.20
N GLU A 313 -13.76 -19.59 -11.48
CA GLU A 313 -12.73 -19.62 -12.53
C GLU A 313 -11.67 -18.51 -12.29
N ARG A 314 -12.12 -17.29 -12.07
CA ARG A 314 -11.27 -16.15 -11.79
C ARG A 314 -10.47 -16.34 -10.49
N THR A 315 -11.12 -16.83 -9.44
CA THR A 315 -10.48 -17.14 -8.14
C THR A 315 -9.37 -18.17 -8.35
N LEU A 316 -9.65 -19.28 -8.99
CA LEU A 316 -8.71 -20.39 -9.16
C LEU A 316 -7.52 -19.99 -10.05
N LEU A 317 -7.78 -19.30 -11.17
CA LEU A 317 -6.74 -18.77 -12.05
C LEU A 317 -5.85 -17.73 -11.34
N SER A 318 -6.36 -17.00 -10.35
CA SER A 318 -5.54 -16.07 -9.56
C SER A 318 -4.50 -16.80 -8.69
N VAL A 319 -4.75 -18.04 -8.32
CA VAL A 319 -3.80 -18.90 -7.59
C VAL A 319 -2.85 -19.62 -8.55
N VAL A 320 -3.36 -20.13 -9.66
CA VAL A 320 -2.54 -20.77 -10.70
C VAL A 320 -1.47 -19.82 -11.25
N ASN A 321 -1.81 -18.54 -11.42
CA ASN A 321 -0.91 -17.51 -11.96
C ASN A 321 -0.06 -16.79 -10.90
N GLN A 322 0.18 -17.39 -9.73
CA GLN A 322 1.08 -16.82 -8.74
C GLN A 322 2.54 -16.83 -9.24
N SER A 323 3.32 -15.80 -8.89
CA SER A 323 4.75 -15.72 -9.22
C SER A 323 5.59 -16.78 -8.50
N LEU A 324 5.09 -17.25 -7.36
CA LEU A 324 5.57 -18.41 -6.61
C LEU A 324 4.38 -19.33 -6.39
N ALA A 325 4.40 -20.52 -6.99
CA ALA A 325 3.31 -21.47 -6.89
C ALA A 325 3.16 -22.04 -5.46
N PRO A 326 1.95 -22.23 -4.94
CA PRO A 326 1.76 -23.01 -3.72
C PRO A 326 2.05 -24.50 -3.98
N HIS A 327 2.27 -25.28 -2.92
CA HIS A 327 2.48 -26.73 -3.00
C HIS A 327 1.27 -27.46 -3.60
N GLU A 328 0.07 -27.12 -3.15
CA GLU A 328 -1.20 -27.64 -3.67
C GLU A 328 -2.33 -26.63 -3.50
N ILE A 329 -3.39 -26.82 -4.27
CA ILE A 329 -4.65 -26.07 -4.16
C ILE A 329 -5.75 -27.06 -3.81
N ILE A 330 -6.35 -26.94 -2.63
CA ILE A 330 -7.49 -27.77 -2.21
C ILE A 330 -8.77 -26.97 -2.36
N VAL A 331 -9.62 -27.38 -3.27
CA VAL A 331 -10.97 -26.84 -3.40
C VAL A 331 -11.94 -27.79 -2.71
N VAL A 332 -12.68 -27.29 -1.72
CA VAL A 332 -13.68 -28.09 -0.99
C VAL A 332 -15.07 -27.64 -1.41
N ASP A 333 -15.71 -28.46 -2.26
CA ASP A 333 -17.08 -28.27 -2.70
C ASP A 333 -18.05 -28.70 -1.59
N ASP A 334 -18.78 -27.76 -1.05
CA ASP A 334 -19.76 -27.93 0.02
C ASP A 334 -21.17 -28.20 -0.55
N GLY A 335 -21.25 -29.09 -1.54
CA GLY A 335 -22.51 -29.53 -2.14
C GLY A 335 -23.10 -28.53 -3.12
N SER A 336 -22.30 -27.98 -4.03
CA SER A 336 -22.78 -27.10 -5.12
C SER A 336 -23.75 -27.80 -6.05
N THR A 337 -24.74 -27.03 -6.52
CA THR A 337 -25.78 -27.50 -7.46
C THR A 337 -25.70 -26.83 -8.82
N ASP A 338 -24.76 -25.89 -8.98
CA ASP A 338 -24.46 -25.18 -10.23
C ASP A 338 -23.23 -25.79 -10.95
N SER A 339 -22.67 -25.09 -11.93
CA SER A 339 -21.53 -25.55 -12.73
C SER A 339 -20.17 -25.39 -12.03
N SER A 340 -20.11 -24.94 -10.77
CA SER A 340 -18.87 -24.62 -10.04
C SER A 340 -17.86 -25.78 -10.07
N THR A 341 -18.29 -27.01 -9.77
CA THR A 341 -17.41 -28.20 -9.74
C THR A 341 -16.85 -28.54 -11.11
N SER A 342 -17.67 -28.44 -12.16
CA SER A 342 -17.24 -28.72 -13.54
C SER A 342 -16.17 -27.70 -14.01
N ILE A 343 -16.27 -26.46 -13.58
CA ILE A 343 -15.26 -25.41 -13.85
C ILE A 343 -13.94 -25.77 -13.17
N VAL A 344 -13.97 -26.18 -11.89
CA VAL A 344 -12.77 -26.60 -11.17
C VAL A 344 -12.08 -27.79 -11.84
N GLU A 345 -12.86 -28.82 -12.24
CA GLU A 345 -12.33 -30.02 -12.93
C GLU A 345 -11.71 -29.66 -14.29
N ARG A 346 -12.29 -28.73 -15.03
CA ARG A 346 -11.76 -28.25 -16.29
C ARG A 346 -10.40 -27.56 -16.06
N ILE A 347 -10.31 -26.62 -15.12
CA ILE A 347 -9.07 -25.88 -14.82
C ILE A 347 -7.99 -26.82 -14.30
N ALA A 348 -8.33 -27.77 -13.43
CA ALA A 348 -7.38 -28.78 -12.96
C ALA A 348 -6.78 -29.63 -14.09
N LYS A 349 -7.58 -29.91 -15.13
CA LYS A 349 -7.11 -30.63 -16.32
C LYS A 349 -6.27 -29.75 -17.25
N GLU A 350 -6.60 -28.46 -17.36
CA GLU A 350 -5.87 -27.48 -18.18
C GLU A 350 -4.52 -27.10 -17.55
N HIS A 351 -4.42 -27.15 -16.20
CA HIS A 351 -3.25 -26.78 -15.41
C HIS A 351 -2.79 -27.91 -14.48
N PRO A 352 -2.31 -29.04 -15.01
CA PRO A 352 -1.89 -30.18 -14.20
C PRO A 352 -0.70 -29.84 -13.26
N GLU A 353 0.12 -28.86 -13.61
CA GLU A 353 1.23 -28.35 -12.81
C GLU A 353 0.79 -27.67 -11.51
N ALA A 354 -0.44 -27.16 -11.45
CA ALA A 354 -0.95 -26.42 -10.29
C ALA A 354 -1.40 -27.29 -9.12
N ASN A 355 -1.34 -28.62 -9.27
CA ASN A 355 -1.70 -29.60 -8.23
C ASN A 355 -3.05 -29.29 -7.55
N ILE A 356 -4.12 -29.13 -8.37
CA ILE A 356 -5.47 -28.81 -7.90
C ILE A 356 -6.20 -30.09 -7.48
N ARG A 357 -6.67 -30.14 -6.24
CA ARG A 357 -7.44 -31.26 -5.68
C ARG A 357 -8.83 -30.80 -5.29
N LEU A 358 -9.87 -31.39 -5.92
CA LEU A 358 -11.26 -31.13 -5.61
C LEU A 358 -11.78 -32.19 -4.62
N ILE A 359 -12.28 -31.74 -3.47
CA ILE A 359 -12.93 -32.57 -2.44
C ILE A 359 -14.41 -32.21 -2.41
N ARG A 360 -15.29 -33.21 -2.43
CA ARG A 360 -16.73 -32.99 -2.35
C ARG A 360 -17.27 -33.44 -1.00
N GLN A 361 -18.18 -32.68 -0.44
CA GLN A 361 -18.92 -33.02 0.77
C GLN A 361 -20.40 -32.61 0.68
N ALA A 362 -21.23 -33.16 1.54
CA ALA A 362 -22.58 -32.64 1.75
C ALA A 362 -22.52 -31.27 2.38
N ASN A 363 -23.46 -30.38 2.00
CA ASN A 363 -23.47 -29.00 2.50
C ASN A 363 -23.52 -28.94 4.02
N ALA A 364 -22.45 -28.46 4.63
CA ALA A 364 -22.26 -28.30 6.08
C ALA A 364 -21.82 -26.87 6.47
N GLY A 365 -21.65 -25.98 5.48
CA GLY A 365 -21.30 -24.58 5.64
C GLY A 365 -19.80 -24.31 5.52
N VAL A 366 -19.47 -23.02 5.34
CA VAL A 366 -18.12 -22.55 5.03
C VAL A 366 -17.07 -22.97 6.08
N SER A 367 -17.43 -23.00 7.36
CA SER A 367 -16.54 -23.46 8.45
C SER A 367 -16.15 -24.92 8.28
N ALA A 368 -17.11 -25.80 7.98
CA ALA A 368 -16.86 -27.23 7.75
C ALA A 368 -16.01 -27.44 6.49
N ALA A 369 -16.27 -26.69 5.41
CA ALA A 369 -15.46 -26.77 4.19
C ALA A 369 -14.01 -26.31 4.44
N ARG A 370 -13.79 -25.20 5.16
CA ARG A 370 -12.43 -24.76 5.51
C ARG A 370 -11.74 -25.77 6.42
N ASN A 371 -12.41 -26.28 7.48
CA ASN A 371 -11.86 -27.32 8.36
C ASN A 371 -11.45 -28.55 7.58
N ARG A 372 -12.30 -29.04 6.67
CA ARG A 372 -11.99 -30.18 5.80
C ARG A 372 -10.74 -29.93 4.95
N GLY A 373 -10.59 -28.76 4.34
CA GLY A 373 -9.39 -28.40 3.59
C GLY A 373 -8.14 -28.37 4.46
N ILE A 374 -8.23 -27.85 5.68
CA ILE A 374 -7.13 -27.77 6.66
C ILE A 374 -6.72 -29.19 7.12
N GLU A 375 -7.67 -30.09 7.34
CA GLU A 375 -7.41 -31.49 7.70
C GLU A 375 -6.70 -32.25 6.60
N GLU A 376 -7.14 -32.07 5.35
CA GLU A 376 -6.61 -32.75 4.17
C GLU A 376 -5.24 -32.23 3.71
N ALA A 377 -4.89 -30.98 4.06
CA ALA A 377 -3.61 -30.40 3.73
C ALA A 377 -2.47 -31.07 4.54
N LYS A 378 -1.31 -31.25 3.86
CA LYS A 378 -0.12 -31.88 4.45
C LYS A 378 0.98 -30.87 4.79
N THR A 379 0.86 -29.63 4.27
CA THR A 379 1.82 -28.56 4.47
C THR A 379 1.70 -27.93 5.85
N SER A 380 2.74 -27.21 6.28
CA SER A 380 2.76 -26.52 7.57
C SER A 380 1.89 -25.26 7.59
N TYR A 381 1.60 -24.67 6.44
CA TYR A 381 0.83 -23.43 6.33
C TYR A 381 -0.36 -23.56 5.39
N ILE A 382 -1.44 -22.88 5.77
CA ILE A 382 -2.70 -22.84 5.04
C ILE A 382 -3.00 -21.40 4.64
N ALA A 383 -3.03 -21.11 3.36
CA ALA A 383 -3.54 -19.86 2.82
C ALA A 383 -5.03 -20.02 2.50
N LEU A 384 -5.87 -19.14 3.03
CA LEU A 384 -7.32 -19.20 2.85
C LEU A 384 -7.73 -18.25 1.72
N LEU A 385 -8.58 -18.71 0.80
CA LEU A 385 -9.14 -17.89 -0.26
C LEU A 385 -10.61 -18.24 -0.48
N ASP A 386 -11.52 -17.31 -0.30
CA ASP A 386 -12.95 -17.53 -0.57
C ASP A 386 -13.19 -17.61 -2.09
N GLY A 387 -14.13 -18.46 -2.51
CA GLY A 387 -14.39 -18.81 -3.92
C GLY A 387 -14.89 -17.66 -4.80
N ASP A 388 -14.96 -16.45 -4.32
CA ASP A 388 -15.33 -15.21 -5.02
C ASP A 388 -14.29 -14.09 -4.90
N ASP A 389 -13.15 -14.34 -4.24
CA ASP A 389 -12.04 -13.40 -4.08
C ASP A 389 -10.86 -13.75 -5.01
N GLU A 390 -9.87 -12.87 -5.12
CA GLU A 390 -8.71 -13.06 -5.98
C GLU A 390 -7.41 -12.69 -5.26
N TYR A 391 -6.37 -13.50 -5.42
CA TYR A 391 -5.01 -13.09 -5.08
C TYR A 391 -4.39 -12.24 -6.20
N SER A 392 -3.58 -11.24 -5.85
CA SER A 392 -2.63 -10.64 -6.77
C SER A 392 -1.43 -11.58 -6.96
N THR A 393 -0.76 -11.51 -8.11
CA THR A 393 0.30 -12.44 -8.54
C THR A 393 1.44 -12.65 -7.52
N GLY A 394 1.70 -11.69 -6.62
CA GLY A 394 2.76 -11.76 -5.61
C GLY A 394 2.32 -12.21 -4.21
N TYR A 395 1.10 -12.70 -4.01
CA TYR A 395 0.59 -13.01 -2.67
C TYR A 395 1.41 -14.10 -1.96
N ILE A 396 1.59 -15.25 -2.60
CA ILE A 396 2.35 -16.37 -2.01
C ILE A 396 3.82 -15.97 -1.78
N ALA A 397 4.43 -15.26 -2.71
CA ALA A 397 5.79 -14.76 -2.56
C ALA A 397 5.95 -13.81 -1.35
N GLU A 398 5.00 -12.91 -1.15
CA GLU A 398 5.00 -12.01 0.01
C GLU A 398 4.83 -12.76 1.33
N VAL A 399 3.93 -13.75 1.36
CA VAL A 399 3.75 -14.58 2.55
C VAL A 399 5.04 -15.33 2.90
N CYS A 400 5.72 -15.94 1.91
CA CYS A 400 7.01 -16.62 2.13
C CYS A 400 8.08 -15.64 2.65
N ARG A 401 8.12 -14.42 2.12
CA ARG A 401 8.98 -13.36 2.65
C ARG A 401 8.69 -13.06 4.12
N LEU A 402 7.42 -12.88 4.48
CA LEU A 402 7.04 -12.65 5.87
C LEU A 402 7.40 -13.82 6.78
N MET A 403 7.30 -15.07 6.31
CA MET A 403 7.72 -16.26 7.05
C MET A 403 9.22 -16.25 7.33
N GLU A 404 10.02 -15.81 6.38
CA GLU A 404 11.47 -15.68 6.54
C GLU A 404 11.84 -14.62 7.59
N TYR A 405 11.18 -13.45 7.54
CA TYR A 405 11.47 -12.33 8.46
C TYR A 405 10.87 -12.53 9.87
N TYR A 406 9.74 -13.23 9.95
CA TYR A 406 9.00 -13.46 11.20
C TYR A 406 8.71 -14.95 11.43
N PRO A 407 9.73 -15.82 11.51
CA PRO A 407 9.56 -17.30 11.50
C PRO A 407 8.78 -17.83 12.69
N SER A 408 8.68 -17.06 13.77
CA SER A 408 7.93 -17.42 14.99
C SER A 408 6.47 -16.98 14.97
N ALA A 409 5.98 -16.36 13.87
CA ALA A 409 4.58 -15.99 13.76
C ALA A 409 3.69 -17.19 13.40
N ASP A 410 2.45 -17.13 13.87
CA ASP A 410 1.42 -18.14 13.62
C ASP A 410 0.51 -17.75 12.45
N THR A 411 0.45 -16.45 12.15
CA THR A 411 -0.45 -15.91 11.11
C THR A 411 0.24 -14.78 10.37
N TYR A 412 0.11 -14.80 9.04
CA TYR A 412 0.55 -13.77 8.13
C TYR A 412 -0.65 -13.25 7.35
N SER A 413 -0.77 -11.94 7.22
CA SER A 413 -1.87 -11.32 6.49
C SER A 413 -1.40 -10.12 5.68
N THR A 414 -2.14 -9.79 4.62
CA THR A 414 -1.85 -8.67 3.74
C THR A 414 -2.99 -7.65 3.71
N ALA A 415 -2.71 -6.45 3.25
CA ALA A 415 -3.76 -5.51 2.88
C ALA A 415 -4.52 -6.00 1.63
N PHE A 416 -5.69 -5.40 1.37
CA PHE A 416 -6.54 -5.78 0.25
C PHE A 416 -7.35 -4.60 -0.30
N ASP A 417 -7.86 -4.79 -1.51
CA ASP A 417 -8.78 -3.86 -2.15
C ASP A 417 -10.19 -4.42 -2.20
N ILE A 418 -11.16 -3.54 -2.06
CA ILE A 418 -12.57 -3.86 -2.20
C ILE A 418 -13.00 -3.56 -3.63
N ILE A 419 -13.52 -4.56 -4.32
CA ILE A 419 -14.11 -4.44 -5.65
C ILE A 419 -15.63 -4.37 -5.51
N ASN A 420 -16.23 -3.29 -5.98
CA ASN A 420 -17.68 -3.10 -6.00
C ASN A 420 -18.11 -2.54 -7.34
N ASP A 421 -18.88 -3.30 -8.13
CA ASP A 421 -19.32 -2.92 -9.47
C ASP A 421 -18.16 -2.43 -10.36
N GLY A 422 -17.05 -3.17 -10.36
CA GLY A 422 -15.84 -2.86 -11.11
C GLY A 422 -14.98 -1.72 -10.54
N LYS A 423 -15.44 -1.04 -9.49
CA LYS A 423 -14.67 0.01 -8.83
C LYS A 423 -13.79 -0.55 -7.71
N ARG A 424 -12.48 -0.34 -7.83
CA ARG A 424 -11.47 -0.71 -6.83
C ARG A 424 -11.35 0.40 -5.77
N THR A 425 -11.33 0.01 -4.49
CA THR A 425 -11.15 0.93 -3.35
C THR A 425 -10.30 0.25 -2.29
N PRO A 426 -9.18 0.84 -1.83
CA PRO A 426 -8.37 0.26 -0.76
C PRO A 426 -9.21 0.05 0.51
N ALA A 427 -9.07 -1.12 1.12
CA ALA A 427 -9.66 -1.37 2.44
C ALA A 427 -8.90 -0.58 3.52
N PRO A 428 -9.57 -0.14 4.60
CA PRO A 428 -8.88 0.49 5.72
C PRO A 428 -8.09 -0.56 6.53
N CYS A 429 -6.87 -0.86 6.10
CA CYS A 429 -5.95 -1.81 6.73
C CYS A 429 -4.92 -1.09 7.63
N PRO A 430 -4.15 -1.81 8.49
CA PRO A 430 -2.92 -1.28 9.08
C PRO A 430 -1.95 -0.79 8.00
N THR A 431 -1.13 0.20 8.33
CA THR A 431 -0.25 0.86 7.35
C THR A 431 1.23 0.50 7.52
N ALA A 432 1.58 -0.17 8.63
CA ALA A 432 2.94 -0.60 8.92
C ALA A 432 3.05 -2.12 8.85
N GLU A 433 4.18 -2.61 8.35
CA GLU A 433 4.55 -4.01 8.40
C GLU A 433 5.01 -4.41 9.80
N GLY A 434 4.77 -5.66 10.17
CA GLY A 434 5.30 -6.26 11.39
C GLY A 434 4.25 -6.95 12.24
N GLU A 435 4.62 -7.25 13.48
CA GLU A 435 3.68 -7.84 14.43
C GLU A 435 2.58 -6.85 14.80
N ILE A 436 1.36 -7.33 14.76
CA ILE A 436 0.16 -6.56 15.08
C ILE A 436 -0.67 -7.23 16.17
N ASN A 437 -1.45 -6.43 16.88
CA ASN A 437 -2.57 -6.91 17.68
C ASN A 437 -3.87 -6.74 16.88
N PRO A 438 -4.48 -7.82 16.33
CA PRO A 438 -5.67 -7.71 15.49
C PRO A 438 -6.85 -7.04 16.19
N ALA A 439 -7.03 -7.29 17.49
CA ALA A 439 -8.10 -6.68 18.28
C ALA A 439 -7.93 -5.14 18.37
N GLU A 440 -6.71 -4.68 18.59
CA GLU A 440 -6.41 -3.25 18.67
C GLU A 440 -6.65 -2.55 17.32
N GLU A 441 -6.16 -3.12 16.23
CA GLU A 441 -6.35 -2.57 14.88
C GLU A 441 -7.83 -2.54 14.47
N ALA A 442 -8.56 -3.62 14.76
CA ALA A 442 -10.00 -3.67 14.53
C ALA A 442 -10.75 -2.60 15.33
N LEU A 443 -10.37 -2.34 16.59
CA LEU A 443 -10.95 -1.27 17.41
C LEU A 443 -10.64 0.14 16.88
N LYS A 444 -9.55 0.32 16.14
CA LYS A 444 -9.25 1.55 15.38
C LYS A 444 -10.06 1.66 14.08
N GLY A 445 -10.84 0.64 13.72
CA GLY A 445 -11.66 0.59 12.51
C GLY A 445 -10.91 0.10 11.27
N ARG A 446 -9.81 -0.60 11.46
CA ARG A 446 -9.02 -1.21 10.39
C ARG A 446 -9.36 -2.69 10.24
N TYR A 447 -9.08 -3.25 9.06
CA TYR A 447 -9.18 -4.69 8.80
C TYR A 447 -7.78 -5.30 8.85
N PRO A 448 -7.36 -5.87 9.99
CA PRO A 448 -6.02 -6.47 10.11
C PRO A 448 -5.94 -7.84 9.45
N ILE A 449 -7.06 -8.56 9.36
CA ILE A 449 -7.14 -9.91 8.82
C ILE A 449 -8.59 -10.25 8.44
N ILE A 450 -8.75 -10.87 7.29
CA ILE A 450 -9.97 -11.58 6.84
C ILE A 450 -9.53 -12.92 6.23
N PRO A 451 -10.41 -13.91 6.05
CA PRO A 451 -9.99 -15.23 5.54
C PRO A 451 -9.11 -15.14 4.29
N SER A 452 -9.55 -14.47 3.24
CA SER A 452 -8.82 -14.37 1.98
C SER A 452 -7.51 -13.56 2.02
N THR A 453 -7.13 -12.97 3.17
CA THR A 453 -5.82 -12.35 3.36
C THR A 453 -4.92 -13.16 4.29
N ALA A 454 -5.42 -14.25 4.84
CA ALA A 454 -4.77 -14.98 5.91
C ALA A 454 -4.03 -16.22 5.41
N THR A 455 -2.75 -16.31 5.78
CA THR A 455 -1.99 -17.56 5.77
C THR A 455 -1.60 -17.92 7.19
N LEU A 456 -1.94 -19.11 7.62
CA LEU A 456 -1.88 -19.53 9.02
C LEU A 456 -1.05 -20.80 9.16
N ARG A 457 -0.31 -20.91 10.25
CA ARG A 457 0.34 -22.15 10.62
C ARG A 457 -0.75 -23.19 10.93
N ARG A 458 -0.74 -24.32 10.23
CA ARG A 458 -1.77 -25.36 10.32
C ARG A 458 -1.95 -25.89 11.76
N GLU A 459 -0.85 -26.15 12.46
CA GLU A 459 -0.88 -26.59 13.87
C GLU A 459 -1.55 -25.56 14.78
N SER A 460 -1.35 -24.26 14.54
CA SER A 460 -1.95 -23.18 15.32
C SER A 460 -3.46 -23.11 15.11
N ILE A 461 -3.96 -23.35 13.89
CA ILE A 461 -5.41 -23.44 13.64
C ILE A 461 -6.00 -24.61 14.45
N ILE A 462 -5.37 -25.79 14.37
CA ILE A 462 -5.83 -27.00 15.10
C ILE A 462 -5.83 -26.75 16.59
N ARG A 463 -4.76 -26.16 17.15
CA ARG A 463 -4.66 -25.82 18.58
C ARG A 463 -5.72 -24.80 19.02
N ALA A 464 -6.15 -23.90 18.17
CA ALA A 464 -7.23 -22.95 18.44
C ALA A 464 -8.63 -23.58 18.39
N GLY A 465 -8.76 -24.79 17.83
CA GLY A 465 -10.01 -25.52 17.69
C GLY A 465 -10.67 -25.45 16.32
N GLY A 466 -9.98 -24.89 15.29
CA GLY A 466 -10.51 -24.74 13.95
C GLY A 466 -11.60 -23.67 13.80
N PHE A 467 -12.27 -23.64 12.66
CA PHE A 467 -13.43 -22.79 12.43
C PHE A 467 -14.69 -23.35 13.13
N PRO A 468 -15.50 -22.50 13.78
CA PRO A 468 -16.70 -22.96 14.50
C PRO A 468 -17.79 -23.39 13.50
N GLU A 469 -18.05 -24.69 13.44
CA GLU A 469 -19.06 -25.24 12.52
C GLU A 469 -20.47 -24.79 12.90
N GLY A 470 -21.32 -24.60 11.88
CA GLY A 470 -22.69 -24.09 12.02
C GLY A 470 -22.77 -22.59 12.32
N MET A 471 -21.66 -21.91 12.58
CA MET A 471 -21.63 -20.46 12.74
C MET A 471 -21.65 -19.80 11.35
N ARG A 472 -22.67 -18.98 11.08
CA ARG A 472 -22.91 -18.40 9.75
C ARG A 472 -22.38 -16.99 9.58
N LEU A 473 -22.07 -16.31 10.67
CA LEU A 473 -21.55 -14.94 10.65
C LEU A 473 -20.55 -14.73 11.78
N GLY A 474 -19.33 -14.31 11.43
CA GLY A 474 -18.26 -14.04 12.39
C GLY A 474 -17.49 -15.29 12.82
N GLU A 475 -17.56 -16.36 12.05
CA GLU A 475 -16.79 -17.61 12.24
C GLU A 475 -15.28 -17.35 12.17
N ASP A 476 -14.87 -16.44 11.29
CA ASP A 476 -13.50 -15.96 11.16
C ASP A 476 -13.06 -15.16 12.39
N GLN A 477 -13.89 -14.22 12.85
CA GLN A 477 -13.62 -13.43 14.04
C GLN A 477 -13.55 -14.27 15.30
N TRP A 478 -14.37 -15.33 15.39
CA TRP A 478 -14.31 -16.30 16.48
C TRP A 478 -12.94 -16.99 16.50
N LEU A 479 -12.46 -17.48 15.35
CA LEU A 479 -11.16 -18.13 15.25
C LEU A 479 -10.01 -17.16 15.60
N TRP A 480 -10.05 -15.93 15.11
CA TRP A 480 -9.02 -14.93 15.42
C TRP A 480 -8.95 -14.63 16.91
N VAL A 481 -10.11 -14.52 17.58
CA VAL A 481 -10.14 -14.35 19.05
C VAL A 481 -9.57 -15.56 19.77
N ARG A 482 -9.91 -16.79 19.35
CA ARG A 482 -9.34 -18.01 19.91
C ARG A 482 -7.82 -18.08 19.75
N MET A 483 -7.31 -17.75 18.59
CA MET A 483 -5.87 -17.70 18.32
C MET A 483 -5.18 -16.67 19.23
N MET A 484 -5.76 -15.48 19.41
CA MET A 484 -5.24 -14.47 20.35
C MET A 484 -5.28 -14.95 21.81
N GLN A 485 -6.31 -15.67 22.23
CA GLN A 485 -6.39 -16.28 23.56
C GLN A 485 -5.31 -17.36 23.78
N CYS A 486 -4.93 -18.07 22.73
CA CYS A 486 -3.82 -19.02 22.74
C CYS A 486 -2.43 -18.37 22.67
N GLY A 487 -2.35 -17.04 22.69
CA GLY A 487 -1.07 -16.29 22.64
C GLY A 487 -0.37 -16.33 21.29
N MET A 488 -1.10 -16.59 20.21
CA MET A 488 -0.53 -16.66 18.86
C MET A 488 -0.16 -15.28 18.32
N ARG A 489 0.88 -15.26 17.49
CA ARG A 489 1.47 -14.04 16.93
C ARG A 489 0.96 -13.80 15.51
N PHE A 490 0.56 -12.56 15.25
CA PHE A 490 0.02 -12.10 13.98
C PHE A 490 0.98 -11.10 13.34
N VAL A 491 1.30 -11.32 12.08
CA VAL A 491 2.12 -10.44 11.26
C VAL A 491 1.29 -9.91 10.10
N PHE A 492 1.48 -8.64 9.78
CA PHE A 492 0.75 -7.96 8.72
C PHE A 492 1.72 -7.31 7.73
N SER A 493 1.40 -7.42 6.44
CA SER A 493 2.03 -6.64 5.36
C SER A 493 1.04 -5.61 4.80
N PRO A 494 1.45 -4.35 4.65
CA PRO A 494 0.61 -3.31 4.06
C PRO A 494 0.46 -3.44 2.53
N MET A 495 1.07 -4.45 1.92
CA MET A 495 0.90 -4.74 0.49
C MET A 495 -0.52 -5.19 0.18
N SER A 496 -1.19 -4.50 -0.75
CA SER A 496 -2.54 -4.86 -1.20
C SER A 496 -2.46 -6.01 -2.22
N LEU A 497 -2.50 -7.24 -1.72
CA LEU A 497 -2.28 -8.46 -2.52
C LEU A 497 -3.51 -9.36 -2.64
N MET A 498 -4.68 -8.85 -2.26
CA MET A 498 -5.95 -9.55 -2.43
C MET A 498 -7.05 -8.58 -2.88
N ARG A 499 -7.98 -9.06 -3.67
CA ARG A 499 -9.16 -8.33 -4.15
C ARG A 499 -10.42 -8.97 -3.58
N TYR A 500 -11.09 -8.23 -2.69
CA TYR A 500 -12.34 -8.65 -2.05
C TYR A 500 -13.54 -8.26 -2.88
N SER A 501 -14.28 -9.23 -3.42
CA SER A 501 -15.45 -8.99 -4.26
C SER A 501 -16.71 -8.70 -3.43
N ARG A 502 -17.29 -7.50 -3.56
CA ARG A 502 -18.59 -7.15 -2.96
C ARG A 502 -19.79 -7.41 -3.86
N SER A 503 -19.57 -7.56 -5.14
CA SER A 503 -20.63 -7.79 -6.14
C SER A 503 -20.90 -9.29 -6.41
N ALA A 504 -20.17 -10.19 -5.74
CA ALA A 504 -20.36 -11.62 -5.89
C ALA A 504 -21.78 -12.09 -5.48
N ALA A 505 -22.32 -13.05 -6.22
CA ALA A 505 -23.57 -13.70 -5.89
C ALA A 505 -23.44 -14.61 -4.65
N ASN A 506 -24.56 -14.85 -3.96
CA ASN A 506 -24.63 -15.81 -2.83
C ASN A 506 -23.66 -15.52 -1.67
N ARG A 507 -23.46 -14.23 -1.31
CA ARG A 507 -22.67 -13.86 -0.14
C ARG A 507 -23.38 -14.22 1.15
N SER A 508 -22.65 -14.79 2.13
CA SER A 508 -23.19 -15.14 3.47
C SER A 508 -23.88 -13.96 4.16
N ALA A 509 -23.39 -12.74 3.94
CA ALA A 509 -23.97 -11.52 4.50
C ALA A 509 -25.35 -11.16 3.93
N SER A 510 -25.72 -11.65 2.74
CA SER A 510 -27.02 -11.38 2.11
C SER A 510 -28.10 -12.41 2.45
N ILE A 511 -27.72 -13.59 2.91
CA ILE A 511 -28.62 -14.72 3.19
C ILE A 511 -28.63 -14.97 4.70
N TYR A 512 -29.54 -14.26 5.42
CA TYR A 512 -29.71 -14.55 6.84
C TYR A 512 -30.57 -15.80 7.06
N ARG A 513 -29.99 -16.83 7.67
CA ARG A 513 -30.70 -17.95 8.30
C ARG A 513 -30.35 -17.97 9.79
N ARG A 514 -31.22 -18.58 10.62
CA ARG A 514 -30.94 -18.76 12.06
C ARG A 514 -29.65 -19.58 12.22
N GLU A 515 -28.78 -19.15 13.15
CA GLU A 515 -27.58 -19.90 13.47
C GLU A 515 -27.92 -21.22 14.15
N GLU A 516 -27.21 -22.26 13.76
CA GLU A 516 -27.31 -23.61 14.32
C GLU A 516 -26.03 -23.97 15.07
N SER A 517 -25.10 -23.04 15.20
CA SER A 517 -23.83 -23.23 15.88
C SER A 517 -23.99 -23.42 17.38
N LYS A 518 -23.21 -24.35 17.94
CA LYS A 518 -23.02 -24.48 19.38
C LYS A 518 -22.11 -23.36 19.92
N HIS A 519 -21.36 -22.67 19.04
CA HIS A 519 -20.41 -21.64 19.39
C HIS A 519 -21.01 -20.24 19.24
N THR A 520 -20.69 -19.34 20.16
CA THR A 520 -21.07 -17.93 20.13
C THR A 520 -19.84 -17.06 20.41
N ILE A 521 -19.85 -15.82 19.92
CA ILE A 521 -18.74 -14.90 20.20
C ILE A 521 -18.69 -14.53 21.70
N GLU A 522 -19.82 -14.57 22.39
CA GLU A 522 -19.98 -14.25 23.80
C GLU A 522 -19.27 -15.26 24.72
N GLU A 523 -19.15 -16.53 24.30
CA GLU A 523 -18.44 -17.57 25.09
C GLU A 523 -16.96 -17.27 25.24
N LEU A 524 -16.39 -16.46 24.34
CA LEU A 524 -14.99 -16.07 24.37
C LEU A 524 -14.69 -14.95 25.37
N LEU A 525 -15.72 -14.33 25.94
CA LEU A 525 -15.54 -13.31 26.98
C LEU A 525 -14.99 -13.95 28.25
N ASN A 526 -13.81 -13.51 28.67
CA ASN A 526 -13.15 -14.04 29.86
C ASN A 526 -12.46 -12.90 30.64
N LYS A 527 -12.47 -12.99 31.97
CA LYS A 527 -11.78 -12.05 32.86
C LYS A 527 -10.25 -12.10 32.70
N ASP A 528 -9.71 -13.24 32.25
CA ASP A 528 -8.30 -13.43 32.01
C ASP A 528 -7.82 -12.86 30.67
N ASN A 529 -8.74 -12.48 29.79
CA ASN A 529 -8.42 -11.75 28.57
C ASN A 529 -7.88 -10.35 28.87
N SER A 530 -7.04 -9.83 27.98
CA SER A 530 -6.71 -8.40 28.03
C SER A 530 -7.98 -7.54 27.87
N GLN A 531 -7.98 -6.34 28.44
CA GLN A 531 -9.08 -5.39 28.27
C GLN A 531 -9.37 -5.10 26.80
N ILE A 532 -8.32 -5.01 25.94
CA ILE A 532 -8.44 -4.77 24.50
C ILE A 532 -9.20 -5.93 23.85
N LEU A 533 -8.88 -7.17 24.18
CA LEU A 533 -9.52 -8.34 23.61
C LEU A 533 -11.02 -8.41 24.01
N ASN A 534 -11.36 -8.15 25.27
CA ASN A 534 -12.76 -8.10 25.70
C ASN A 534 -13.54 -6.95 25.05
N GLU A 535 -12.92 -5.79 24.82
CA GLU A 535 -13.55 -4.69 24.06
C GLU A 535 -13.75 -5.06 22.57
N TYR A 536 -12.85 -5.86 21.99
CA TYR A 536 -13.01 -6.37 20.62
C TYR A 536 -14.15 -7.39 20.53
N ILE A 537 -14.23 -8.35 21.45
CA ILE A 537 -15.34 -9.30 21.59
C ILE A 537 -16.67 -8.55 21.72
N ALA A 538 -16.71 -7.54 22.60
CA ALA A 538 -17.90 -6.69 22.77
C ALA A 538 -18.31 -6.00 21.46
N ARG A 539 -17.34 -5.49 20.69
CA ARG A 539 -17.61 -4.83 19.40
C ARG A 539 -18.25 -5.78 18.39
N ILE A 540 -17.74 -7.01 18.28
CA ILE A 540 -18.27 -8.04 17.38
C ILE A 540 -19.68 -8.43 17.81
N ALA A 541 -19.88 -8.79 19.07
CA ALA A 541 -21.17 -9.23 19.62
C ALA A 541 -22.26 -8.14 19.50
N ILE A 542 -21.95 -6.89 19.84
CA ILE A 542 -22.87 -5.77 19.69
C ILE A 542 -23.20 -5.53 18.20
N GLY A 543 -22.23 -5.62 17.30
CA GLY A 543 -22.46 -5.50 15.86
C GLY A 543 -23.41 -6.56 15.31
N LYS A 544 -23.24 -7.81 15.73
CA LYS A 544 -24.11 -8.94 15.42
C LYS A 544 -25.52 -8.73 16.00
N ALA A 545 -25.60 -8.34 17.29
CA ALA A 545 -26.88 -8.06 17.97
C ALA A 545 -27.65 -6.89 17.32
N ILE A 546 -26.98 -5.85 16.80
CA ILE A 546 -27.61 -4.79 16.01
C ILE A 546 -28.27 -5.38 14.75
N THR A 547 -27.56 -6.23 14.02
CA THR A 547 -28.06 -6.86 12.79
C THR A 547 -29.27 -7.75 13.09
N GLN A 548 -29.21 -8.52 14.15
CA GLN A 548 -30.33 -9.36 14.62
C GLN A 548 -31.52 -8.51 15.08
N SER A 549 -31.31 -7.46 15.87
CA SER A 549 -32.37 -6.56 16.34
C SER A 549 -33.10 -5.87 15.18
N VAL A 550 -32.38 -5.44 14.15
CA VAL A 550 -33.00 -4.84 12.94
C VAL A 550 -33.90 -5.84 12.21
N ARG A 551 -33.61 -7.13 12.32
CA ARG A 551 -34.38 -8.23 11.71
C ARG A 551 -35.47 -8.84 12.63
N GLY A 552 -35.69 -8.25 13.80
CA GLY A 552 -36.76 -8.63 14.74
C GLY A 552 -36.32 -9.43 15.96
N GLY A 553 -35.05 -9.82 16.09
CA GLY A 553 -34.53 -10.52 17.26
C GLY A 553 -34.34 -9.58 18.45
N THR A 554 -35.17 -9.75 19.51
CA THR A 554 -35.15 -8.87 20.70
C THR A 554 -34.34 -9.44 21.85
N ASP A 555 -34.36 -10.76 22.02
CA ASP A 555 -33.77 -11.44 23.19
C ASP A 555 -32.24 -11.45 23.11
N ASP A 556 -31.67 -11.76 21.94
CA ASP A 556 -30.23 -11.69 21.71
C ASP A 556 -29.71 -10.26 21.93
N ALA A 557 -30.48 -9.26 21.47
CA ALA A 557 -30.13 -7.86 21.67
C ALA A 557 -30.15 -7.45 23.15
N ARG A 558 -31.12 -7.97 23.95
CA ARG A 558 -31.21 -7.71 25.39
C ARG A 558 -30.00 -8.35 26.11
N LYS A 559 -29.72 -9.61 25.82
CA LYS A 559 -28.56 -10.34 26.37
C LYS A 559 -27.26 -9.60 26.09
N ALA A 560 -27.05 -9.15 24.83
CA ALA A 560 -25.85 -8.40 24.47
C ALA A 560 -25.74 -7.05 25.21
N ILE A 561 -26.87 -6.33 25.41
CA ILE A 561 -26.90 -5.06 26.16
C ILE A 561 -26.45 -5.27 27.60
N GLU A 562 -26.90 -6.34 28.26
CA GLU A 562 -26.57 -6.68 29.64
C GLU A 562 -25.12 -7.12 29.75
N THR A 563 -24.70 -8.11 28.94
CA THR A 563 -23.36 -8.72 28.96
C THR A 563 -22.24 -7.71 28.69
N PHE A 564 -22.45 -6.80 27.70
CA PHE A 564 -21.41 -5.86 27.25
C PHE A 564 -21.60 -4.44 27.80
N SER A 565 -22.30 -4.29 28.91
CA SER A 565 -22.50 -2.98 29.56
C SER A 565 -21.21 -2.28 29.98
N PHE A 566 -20.12 -3.03 30.17
CA PHE A 566 -18.79 -2.55 30.56
C PHE A 566 -18.05 -1.81 29.44
N THR A 567 -18.43 -2.02 28.15
CA THR A 567 -17.64 -1.50 27.02
C THR A 567 -17.57 0.02 26.99
N ARG A 568 -16.35 0.53 26.84
CA ARG A 568 -16.07 1.97 26.64
C ARG A 568 -15.86 2.30 25.17
N ARG A 569 -15.10 1.45 24.47
CA ARG A 569 -14.73 1.67 23.06
C ARG A 569 -15.90 1.46 22.09
N SER A 570 -16.85 0.59 22.42
CA SER A 570 -18.05 0.31 21.63
C SER A 570 -19.32 0.96 22.21
N SER A 571 -19.21 1.92 23.11
CA SER A 571 -20.33 2.58 23.80
C SER A 571 -21.34 3.27 22.86
N ARG A 572 -20.88 3.80 21.72
CA ARG A 572 -21.76 4.37 20.68
C ARG A 572 -22.62 3.28 20.01
N GLN A 573 -22.04 2.13 19.69
CA GLN A 573 -22.75 0.98 19.11
C GLN A 573 -23.73 0.39 20.13
N LEU A 574 -23.33 0.27 21.39
CA LEU A 574 -24.20 -0.19 22.47
C LEU A 574 -25.40 0.74 22.66
N ARG A 575 -25.20 2.06 22.62
CA ARG A 575 -26.33 3.04 22.65
C ARG A 575 -27.25 2.87 21.45
N ARG A 576 -26.71 2.68 20.23
CA ARG A 576 -27.50 2.38 19.03
C ARG A 576 -28.34 1.12 19.22
N LEU A 577 -27.76 0.02 19.75
CA LEU A 577 -28.45 -1.22 20.02
C LEU A 577 -29.60 -1.01 21.03
N LYS A 578 -29.34 -0.27 22.13
CA LYS A 578 -30.39 0.08 23.12
C LYS A 578 -31.57 0.83 22.50
N VAL A 579 -31.29 1.83 21.66
CA VAL A 579 -32.33 2.59 20.95
C VAL A 579 -33.12 1.69 20.00
N LEU A 580 -32.45 0.90 19.18
CA LEU A 580 -33.09 -0.02 18.23
C LEU A 580 -33.98 -1.03 18.97
N ASN A 581 -33.49 -1.61 20.06
CA ASN A 581 -34.23 -2.63 20.80
C ASN A 581 -35.45 -2.08 21.56
N ALA A 582 -35.45 -0.79 21.88
CA ALA A 582 -36.58 -0.09 22.48
C ALA A 582 -37.71 0.25 21.49
N LEU A 583 -37.45 0.17 20.18
CA LEU A 583 -38.42 0.48 19.14
C LEU A 583 -39.22 -0.75 18.70
N PRO A 584 -40.46 -0.58 18.20
CA PRO A 584 -41.18 -1.63 17.49
C PRO A 584 -40.33 -2.18 16.32
N SER A 585 -40.37 -3.49 16.09
CA SER A 585 -39.53 -4.17 15.08
C SER A 585 -39.69 -3.57 13.69
N ALA A 586 -40.89 -3.15 13.31
CA ALA A 586 -41.18 -2.54 12.02
C ALA A 586 -40.42 -1.21 11.76
N LEU A 587 -40.08 -0.45 12.81
CA LEU A 587 -39.38 0.83 12.69
C LEU A 587 -37.85 0.70 12.70
N ARG A 588 -37.32 -0.39 13.20
CA ARG A 588 -35.88 -0.60 13.39
C ARG A 588 -35.03 -0.46 12.08
N PRO A 589 -35.47 -1.04 10.92
CA PRO A 589 -34.74 -0.89 9.68
C PRO A 589 -34.57 0.56 9.22
N ALA A 590 -35.65 1.36 9.34
CA ALA A 590 -35.65 2.77 8.96
C ALA A 590 -34.74 3.61 9.86
N VAL A 591 -34.83 3.41 11.18
CA VAL A 591 -33.96 4.10 12.15
C VAL A 591 -32.52 3.69 11.99
N ASP A 592 -32.24 2.44 11.70
CA ASP A 592 -30.87 1.95 11.41
C ASP A 592 -30.28 2.56 10.14
N ALA A 593 -31.09 2.71 9.09
CA ALA A 593 -30.67 3.38 7.85
C ALA A 593 -30.34 4.87 8.11
N LEU A 594 -31.11 5.57 8.93
CA LEU A 594 -30.82 6.95 9.34
C LEU A 594 -29.49 7.04 10.12
N TYR A 595 -29.28 6.12 11.05
CA TYR A 595 -28.00 6.05 11.80
C TYR A 595 -26.79 5.85 10.89
N ARG A 596 -26.89 4.97 9.88
CA ARG A 596 -25.83 4.73 8.89
C ARG A 596 -25.59 5.94 8.00
N ALA A 597 -26.66 6.61 7.55
CA ALA A 597 -26.55 7.82 6.74
C ALA A 597 -25.88 8.98 7.52
N ALA A 598 -26.29 9.19 8.79
CA ALA A 598 -25.68 10.19 9.66
C ALA A 598 -24.19 9.89 9.91
N ALA A 599 -23.84 8.65 10.21
CA ALA A 599 -22.45 8.23 10.42
C ALA A 599 -21.59 8.41 9.14
N TRP A 600 -22.15 8.13 7.96
CA TRP A 600 -21.50 8.35 6.68
C TRP A 600 -21.23 9.85 6.42
N THR A 601 -22.22 10.70 6.71
CA THR A 601 -22.11 12.16 6.55
C THR A 601 -21.05 12.76 7.49
N LEU A 602 -20.99 12.28 8.74
CA LEU A 602 -19.98 12.71 9.71
C LEU A 602 -18.57 12.27 9.31
N ARG A 603 -18.40 11.02 8.85
CA ARG A 603 -17.10 10.53 8.32
C ARG A 603 -16.64 11.32 7.10
N LYS A 604 -17.54 11.74 6.21
CA LYS A 604 -17.22 12.59 5.06
C LYS A 604 -16.77 14.00 5.47
N ARG A 605 -17.18 14.48 6.65
CA ARG A 605 -16.82 15.79 7.20
C ARG A 605 -15.59 15.75 8.11
N GLY A 606 -14.98 14.57 8.32
CA GLY A 606 -13.81 14.41 9.18
C GLY A 606 -14.09 14.54 10.68
N LEU A 607 -15.38 14.38 11.09
CA LEU A 607 -15.85 14.45 12.48
C LEU A 607 -16.13 13.05 13.04
#